data_480a1718a06f9810f2057fe29336a219
#
_entry.id   480a1718a06f9810f2057fe29336a219
#
_cell.length_a   1.000
_cell.length_b   1.000
_cell.length_c   1.000
_cell.angle_alpha   90.00
_cell.angle_beta   90.00
_cell.angle_gamma   90.00
#
_symmetry.space_group_name_H-M   'P 1'
#
loop_
_entity.id
_entity.type
_entity.pdbx_description
1 polymer ?
#
loop_
_entity_poly.entity_id
_entity_poly.type
_entity_poly.pdbx_seq_one_letter_code
_entity_poly.pdbx_strand_id
1 'polypeptide(L)'
;MLLGKIIENIGSNFEEKVLEFPMDIIEIDYEQNPDFSPIDLFLRLNTKPYPIKENTFEMWNAYVDKDIVIKVKSIANKYEKKVFRAKDNRMKLEELITSLAYIDYRMNQPNTDICNVLNIYKRNDRMCSRIMSKDNVTKTLSDLSINSPKLFISALDNVELFIEKILLLIDNDTDRMRDLFNHSRKGTLYKTDQNYYFLWAMLFNITLEEIKINKACLFENIKKFFQIAQKVPNECTVEKFINMLSIKLK
;
A
#
# COMPACT_ATOMS: atom_id res chain seq x y z
N MET A 1 25.98 -7.42 8.49
CA MET A 1 26.90 -6.91 9.53
C MET A 1 26.51 -7.21 10.98
N LEU A 2 25.25 -7.56 11.26
CA LEU A 2 24.79 -7.99 12.61
C LEU A 2 25.02 -9.49 12.85
N LEU A 3 24.94 -10.32 11.84
CA LEU A 3 25.18 -11.77 11.97
C LEU A 3 26.64 -12.09 12.34
N GLY A 4 27.62 -11.38 11.78
CA GLY A 4 29.03 -11.58 12.11
C GLY A 4 29.37 -11.30 13.57
N LYS A 5 28.76 -10.26 14.18
CA LYS A 5 28.98 -9.94 15.61
C LYS A 5 28.30 -10.90 16.58
N ILE A 6 27.28 -11.60 16.16
CA ILE A 6 26.61 -12.63 16.98
C ILE A 6 27.44 -13.90 16.97
N ILE A 7 28.08 -14.24 15.87
CA ILE A 7 28.92 -15.45 15.74
C ILE A 7 30.23 -15.27 16.53
N GLU A 8 30.85 -14.11 16.53
CA GLU A 8 32.09 -13.83 17.29
C GLU A 8 31.93 -13.97 18.82
N ASN A 9 30.71 -13.90 19.35
CA ASN A 9 30.42 -14.05 20.78
C ASN A 9 29.89 -15.46 21.18
N ILE A 10 29.73 -16.34 20.22
CA ILE A 10 29.26 -17.71 20.48
C ILE A 10 30.52 -18.59 20.42
N GLY A 11 30.93 -19.12 21.56
CA GLY A 11 32.18 -19.86 21.71
C GLY A 11 32.46 -20.88 20.63
N SER A 12 33.74 -21.14 20.33
CA SER A 12 34.29 -21.92 19.23
C SER A 12 33.57 -23.27 18.93
N ASN A 13 33.01 -23.88 19.92
CA ASN A 13 32.28 -25.16 19.81
C ASN A 13 30.93 -25.04 19.09
N PHE A 14 30.35 -23.84 18.99
CA PHE A 14 29.10 -23.61 18.26
C PHE A 14 29.39 -23.22 16.81
N GLU A 15 30.47 -22.51 16.61
CA GLU A 15 30.96 -22.13 15.27
C GLU A 15 31.27 -23.38 14.42
N GLU A 16 31.99 -24.36 15.01
CA GLU A 16 32.24 -25.65 14.37
C GLU A 16 30.94 -26.39 14.03
N LYS A 17 29.97 -26.43 14.94
CA LYS A 17 28.66 -27.10 14.69
C LYS A 17 27.82 -26.42 13.61
N VAL A 18 27.93 -25.10 13.44
CA VAL A 18 27.24 -24.37 12.36
C VAL A 18 27.91 -24.63 11.03
N LEU A 19 29.24 -24.70 10.99
CA LEU A 19 30.01 -24.98 9.78
C LEU A 19 29.89 -26.43 9.32
N GLU A 20 29.70 -27.35 10.25
CA GLU A 20 29.49 -28.79 9.99
C GLU A 20 28.03 -29.17 9.69
N PHE A 21 27.10 -28.17 9.74
CA PHE A 21 25.70 -28.47 9.49
C PHE A 21 25.49 -28.86 8.02
N PRO A 22 25.04 -30.07 7.73
CA PRO A 22 24.84 -30.52 6.36
C PRO A 22 23.72 -29.71 5.70
N MET A 23 24.02 -29.10 4.55
CA MET A 23 23.04 -28.43 3.71
C MET A 23 22.90 -29.19 2.40
N ASP A 24 21.68 -29.57 2.07
CA ASP A 24 21.37 -30.12 0.77
C ASP A 24 21.29 -28.99 -0.25
N ILE A 25 22.15 -29.06 -1.28
CA ILE A 25 22.17 -28.11 -2.38
C ILE A 25 21.60 -28.79 -3.62
N ILE A 26 20.58 -28.20 -4.21
CA ILE A 26 20.04 -28.63 -5.50
C ILE A 26 20.47 -27.62 -6.54
N GLU A 27 21.34 -28.03 -7.46
CA GLU A 27 21.70 -27.25 -8.63
C GLU A 27 20.74 -27.54 -9.77
N ILE A 28 20.23 -26.49 -10.41
CA ILE A 28 19.36 -26.60 -11.57
C ILE A 28 20.10 -26.02 -12.77
N ASP A 29 20.44 -26.87 -13.70
CA ASP A 29 21.10 -26.49 -14.94
C ASP A 29 20.08 -25.91 -15.91
N TYR A 30 20.26 -24.64 -16.27
CA TYR A 30 19.37 -23.93 -17.21
C TYR A 30 19.43 -24.45 -18.64
N GLU A 31 20.58 -25.02 -19.07
CA GLU A 31 20.71 -25.61 -20.40
C GLU A 31 19.83 -26.87 -20.53
N GLN A 32 19.71 -27.64 -19.44
CA GLN A 32 18.88 -28.85 -19.38
C GLN A 32 17.42 -28.56 -19.00
N ASN A 33 17.15 -27.37 -18.45
CA ASN A 33 15.82 -26.97 -17.98
C ASN A 33 15.46 -25.56 -18.48
N PRO A 34 15.34 -25.33 -19.80
CA PRO A 34 15.15 -24.01 -20.37
C PRO A 34 13.83 -23.33 -19.91
N ASP A 35 12.83 -24.13 -19.55
CA ASP A 35 11.52 -23.64 -19.07
C ASP A 35 11.49 -23.48 -17.54
N PHE A 36 12.62 -23.66 -16.85
CA PHE A 36 12.66 -23.58 -15.40
C PHE A 36 12.48 -22.14 -14.91
N SER A 37 11.44 -21.93 -14.12
CA SER A 37 11.17 -20.67 -13.43
C SER A 37 11.53 -20.78 -11.95
N PRO A 38 12.58 -20.09 -11.46
CA PRO A 38 12.91 -20.03 -10.04
C PRO A 38 11.75 -19.53 -9.17
N ILE A 39 10.93 -18.67 -9.74
CA ILE A 39 9.76 -18.08 -9.09
C ILE A 39 8.67 -19.13 -8.89
N ASP A 40 8.40 -19.95 -9.91
CA ASP A 40 7.41 -21.02 -9.80
C ASP A 40 7.82 -22.07 -8.78
N LEU A 41 9.12 -22.40 -8.74
CA LEU A 41 9.66 -23.28 -7.71
C LEU A 41 9.48 -22.68 -6.31
N PHE A 42 9.85 -21.40 -6.14
CA PHE A 42 9.68 -20.68 -4.88
C PHE A 42 8.22 -20.66 -4.43
N LEU A 43 7.29 -20.37 -5.33
CA LEU A 43 5.86 -20.37 -5.04
C LEU A 43 5.37 -21.77 -4.63
N ARG A 44 5.79 -22.82 -5.37
CA ARG A 44 5.43 -24.21 -5.05
C ARG A 44 5.98 -24.67 -3.70
N LEU A 45 7.21 -24.32 -3.37
CA LEU A 45 7.82 -24.64 -2.08
C LEU A 45 7.11 -23.92 -0.93
N ASN A 46 6.61 -22.71 -1.15
CA ASN A 46 5.91 -21.93 -0.14
C ASN A 46 4.41 -22.27 0.00
N THR A 47 3.83 -23.03 -0.94
CA THR A 47 2.41 -23.43 -0.84
C THR A 47 2.17 -24.67 0.00
N LYS A 48 3.21 -25.46 0.32
CA LYS A 48 3.10 -26.69 1.14
C LYS A 48 4.37 -26.92 1.96
N PRO A 49 4.29 -27.40 3.23
CA PRO A 49 3.11 -27.59 4.06
C PRO A 49 2.69 -26.37 4.87
N TYR A 50 3.53 -25.32 4.94
CA TYR A 50 3.28 -24.08 5.69
C TYR A 50 3.46 -22.88 4.74
N PRO A 51 2.37 -22.41 4.14
CA PRO A 51 2.46 -21.22 3.28
C PRO A 51 3.02 -20.05 4.10
N ILE A 52 4.09 -19.43 3.61
CA ILE A 52 4.52 -18.12 4.08
C ILE A 52 3.30 -17.21 3.91
N LYS A 53 2.88 -16.54 4.98
CA LYS A 53 1.80 -15.55 4.87
C LYS A 53 2.15 -14.60 3.74
N GLU A 54 1.35 -14.64 2.69
CA GLU A 54 1.55 -13.90 1.46
C GLU A 54 1.94 -12.45 1.77
N ASN A 55 3.16 -12.13 1.48
CA ASN A 55 3.52 -10.75 1.23
C ASN A 55 3.20 -10.51 -0.25
N THR A 56 2.03 -9.96 -0.50
CA THR A 56 1.51 -9.75 -1.85
C THR A 56 2.49 -8.97 -2.73
N PHE A 57 3.26 -8.07 -2.14
CA PHE A 57 4.24 -7.29 -2.87
C PHE A 57 5.48 -8.10 -3.25
N GLU A 58 5.98 -9.02 -2.41
CA GLU A 58 7.13 -9.87 -2.75
C GLU A 58 6.79 -10.85 -3.87
N MET A 59 5.64 -11.50 -3.82
CA MET A 59 5.15 -12.35 -4.90
C MET A 59 5.01 -11.55 -6.20
N TRP A 60 4.47 -10.36 -6.09
CA TRP A 60 4.23 -9.47 -7.20
C TRP A 60 5.52 -8.89 -7.80
N ASN A 61 6.50 -8.58 -6.94
CA ASN A 61 7.82 -8.09 -7.30
C ASN A 61 8.57 -9.02 -8.29
N ALA A 62 8.25 -10.30 -8.26
CA ALA A 62 8.84 -11.30 -9.13
C ALA A 62 8.34 -11.24 -10.58
N TYR A 63 7.13 -10.70 -10.80
CA TYR A 63 6.48 -10.63 -12.12
C TYR A 63 6.37 -9.20 -12.69
N VAL A 64 6.90 -8.22 -11.98
CA VAL A 64 6.78 -6.82 -12.34
C VAL A 64 8.10 -6.29 -12.86
N ASP A 65 8.06 -5.38 -13.83
CA ASP A 65 9.23 -4.71 -14.36
C ASP A 65 10.09 -4.09 -13.26
N LYS A 66 11.41 -4.24 -13.39
CA LYS A 66 12.38 -3.82 -12.38
C LYS A 66 12.30 -2.32 -12.08
N ASP A 67 12.07 -1.48 -13.09
CA ASP A 67 12.01 -0.03 -12.91
C ASP A 67 10.76 0.37 -12.11
N ILE A 68 9.64 -0.32 -12.32
CA ILE A 68 8.41 -0.14 -11.55
C ILE A 68 8.66 -0.51 -10.07
N VAL A 69 9.32 -1.64 -9.83
CA VAL A 69 9.67 -2.07 -8.47
C VAL A 69 10.57 -1.05 -7.76
N ILE A 70 11.60 -0.56 -8.46
CA ILE A 70 12.51 0.46 -7.93
C ILE A 70 11.72 1.72 -7.58
N LYS A 71 10.80 2.14 -8.44
CA LYS A 71 9.97 3.33 -8.20
C LYS A 71 9.06 3.17 -7.00
N VAL A 72 8.37 2.05 -6.85
CA VAL A 72 7.53 1.76 -5.67
C VAL A 72 8.35 1.82 -4.38
N LYS A 73 9.53 1.17 -4.35
CA LYS A 73 10.44 1.20 -3.20
C LYS A 73 10.97 2.60 -2.91
N SER A 74 11.26 3.38 -3.95
CA SER A 74 11.71 4.76 -3.81
C SER A 74 10.64 5.62 -3.14
N ILE A 75 9.37 5.54 -3.57
CA ILE A 75 8.24 6.25 -2.97
C ILE A 75 8.07 5.81 -1.51
N ALA A 76 8.05 4.50 -1.24
CA ALA A 76 7.93 3.98 0.11
C ALA A 76 9.00 4.54 1.06
N ASN A 77 10.27 4.48 0.66
CA ASN A 77 11.39 4.98 1.46
C ASN A 77 11.36 6.50 1.65
N LYS A 78 11.00 7.26 0.60
CA LYS A 78 10.94 8.74 0.62
C LYS A 78 9.91 9.26 1.63
N TYR A 79 8.80 8.54 1.79
CA TYR A 79 7.65 9.01 2.55
C TYR A 79 7.34 8.19 3.83
N GLU A 80 8.13 7.14 4.13
CA GLU A 80 7.91 6.24 5.28
C GLU A 80 7.61 7.00 6.57
N LYS A 81 8.49 7.91 6.98
CA LYS A 81 8.37 8.64 8.25
C LYS A 81 7.52 9.91 8.16
N LYS A 82 7.05 10.27 6.98
CA LYS A 82 6.33 11.52 6.73
C LYS A 82 4.82 11.34 6.74
N VAL A 83 4.33 10.31 6.10
CA VAL A 83 2.90 10.01 5.94
C VAL A 83 2.55 8.58 6.35
N PHE A 84 3.55 7.69 6.40
CA PHE A 84 3.37 6.28 6.67
C PHE A 84 3.96 5.89 8.03
N ARG A 85 3.79 4.63 8.42
CA ARG A 85 4.32 4.08 9.66
C ARG A 85 5.85 4.17 9.69
N ALA A 86 6.41 4.47 10.87
CA ALA A 86 7.86 4.53 11.07
C ALA A 86 8.57 3.16 11.05
N LYS A 87 7.83 2.06 11.06
CA LYS A 87 8.37 0.69 10.99
C LYS A 87 7.45 -0.16 10.13
N ASP A 88 7.91 -0.51 8.96
CA ASP A 88 7.26 -1.47 8.08
C ASP A 88 8.09 -2.75 7.96
N ASN A 89 7.78 -3.74 8.80
CA ASN A 89 8.47 -5.03 8.79
C ASN A 89 7.88 -6.02 7.78
N ARG A 90 6.88 -5.62 6.97
CA ARG A 90 6.12 -6.52 6.09
C ARG A 90 5.80 -5.91 4.73
N MET A 91 6.56 -4.93 4.28
CA MET A 91 6.36 -4.23 2.99
C MET A 91 4.91 -3.73 2.79
N LYS A 92 4.28 -3.28 3.90
CA LYS A 92 2.90 -2.78 3.87
C LYS A 92 2.78 -1.42 3.19
N LEU A 93 3.86 -0.66 3.15
CA LEU A 93 3.92 0.61 2.45
C LEU A 93 3.88 0.40 0.94
N GLU A 94 4.66 -0.53 0.45
CA GLU A 94 4.66 -0.92 -0.96
C GLU A 94 3.30 -1.49 -1.36
N GLU A 95 2.69 -2.34 -0.51
CA GLU A 95 1.33 -2.85 -0.73
C GLU A 95 0.30 -1.72 -0.81
N LEU A 96 0.40 -0.71 0.05
CA LEU A 96 -0.48 0.47 0.00
C LEU A 96 -0.26 1.30 -1.26
N ILE A 97 1.00 1.59 -1.61
CA ILE A 97 1.37 2.37 -2.80
C ILE A 97 0.84 1.69 -4.07
N THR A 98 1.02 0.38 -4.18
CA THR A 98 0.52 -0.39 -5.33
C THR A 98 -1.00 -0.46 -5.36
N SER A 99 -1.65 -0.53 -4.20
CA SER A 99 -3.11 -0.46 -4.11
C SER A 99 -3.65 0.91 -4.55
N LEU A 100 -2.98 1.99 -4.18
CA LEU A 100 -3.33 3.34 -4.64
C LEU A 100 -3.10 3.52 -6.14
N ALA A 101 -2.00 2.99 -6.69
CA ALA A 101 -1.75 2.99 -8.12
C ALA A 101 -2.83 2.20 -8.90
N TYR A 102 -3.28 1.07 -8.35
CA TYR A 102 -4.41 0.34 -8.91
C TYR A 102 -5.70 1.17 -8.90
N ILE A 103 -6.00 1.85 -7.80
CA ILE A 103 -7.19 2.73 -7.71
C ILE A 103 -7.09 3.84 -8.76
N ASP A 104 -5.93 4.51 -8.85
CA ASP A 104 -5.68 5.56 -9.83
C ASP A 104 -5.89 5.06 -11.26
N TYR A 105 -5.27 3.94 -11.62
CA TYR A 105 -5.42 3.33 -12.92
C TYR A 105 -6.89 3.02 -13.25
N ARG A 106 -7.62 2.43 -12.28
CA ARG A 106 -9.04 2.09 -12.46
C ARG A 106 -9.90 3.33 -12.65
N MET A 107 -9.66 4.40 -11.90
CA MET A 107 -10.41 5.66 -12.01
C MET A 107 -10.19 6.39 -13.32
N ASN A 108 -9.06 6.18 -13.96
CA ASN A 108 -8.76 6.72 -15.28
C ASN A 108 -9.33 5.88 -16.44
N GLN A 109 -9.98 4.74 -16.14
CA GLN A 109 -10.67 3.96 -17.17
C GLN A 109 -12.07 4.55 -17.48
N PRO A 110 -12.52 4.47 -18.75
CA PRO A 110 -13.84 4.96 -19.13
C PRO A 110 -14.94 4.21 -18.36
N ASN A 111 -16.01 4.95 -18.03
CA ASN A 111 -17.18 4.42 -17.31
C ASN A 111 -16.90 3.81 -15.94
N THR A 112 -15.83 4.23 -15.28
CA THR A 112 -15.51 3.77 -13.95
C THR A 112 -16.02 4.77 -12.89
N ASP A 113 -16.75 4.27 -11.91
CA ASP A 113 -17.21 5.02 -10.75
C ASP A 113 -16.34 4.67 -9.53
N ILE A 114 -16.00 5.68 -8.74
CA ILE A 114 -15.24 5.54 -7.50
C ILE A 114 -15.89 4.56 -6.52
N CYS A 115 -17.22 4.53 -6.48
CA CYS A 115 -17.98 3.63 -5.62
C CYS A 115 -17.71 2.17 -5.95
N ASN A 116 -17.61 1.86 -7.25
CA ASN A 116 -17.32 0.52 -7.75
C ASN A 116 -15.87 0.11 -7.49
N VAL A 117 -14.94 1.07 -7.57
CA VAL A 117 -13.52 0.80 -7.32
C VAL A 117 -13.28 0.58 -5.83
N LEU A 118 -13.83 1.43 -4.98
CA LEU A 118 -13.64 1.37 -3.53
C LEU A 118 -14.54 0.35 -2.84
N ASN A 119 -15.61 -0.12 -3.50
CA ASN A 119 -16.58 -1.06 -2.94
C ASN A 119 -16.94 -0.73 -1.48
N ILE A 120 -17.61 0.42 -1.29
CA ILE A 120 -17.93 0.97 0.02
C ILE A 120 -19.15 0.24 0.59
N TYR A 121 -19.04 -0.19 1.85
CA TYR A 121 -20.12 -0.87 2.57
C TYR A 121 -20.14 -0.52 4.05
N LYS A 122 -21.32 -0.67 4.68
CA LYS A 122 -21.50 -0.47 6.13
C LYS A 122 -21.30 -1.78 6.87
N ARG A 123 -20.50 -1.76 7.94
CA ARG A 123 -20.28 -2.89 8.84
C ARG A 123 -20.11 -2.40 10.28
N ASN A 124 -20.98 -2.91 11.20
CA ASN A 124 -20.89 -2.60 12.63
C ASN A 124 -20.73 -1.08 12.90
N ASP A 125 -21.64 -0.27 12.44
CA ASP A 125 -21.64 1.20 12.57
C ASP A 125 -20.40 1.91 12.02
N ARG A 126 -19.69 1.28 11.08
CA ARG A 126 -18.55 1.87 10.38
C ARG A 126 -18.76 1.77 8.88
N MET A 127 -18.27 2.78 8.16
CA MET A 127 -18.08 2.66 6.72
C MET A 127 -16.73 2.04 6.43
N CYS A 128 -16.75 1.03 5.58
CA CYS A 128 -15.58 0.27 5.16
C CYS A 128 -15.43 0.37 3.65
N SER A 129 -14.20 0.27 3.20
CA SER A 129 -13.85 0.12 1.79
C SER A 129 -13.06 -1.16 1.60
N ARG A 130 -13.36 -1.88 0.53
CA ARG A 130 -12.62 -3.07 0.13
C ARG A 130 -12.40 -3.02 -1.37
N ILE A 131 -11.27 -2.54 -1.78
CA ILE A 131 -10.84 -2.71 -3.18
C ILE A 131 -10.85 -4.20 -3.53
N MET A 132 -10.81 -4.54 -4.81
CA MET A 132 -10.86 -5.93 -5.29
C MET A 132 -9.95 -6.87 -4.49
N SER A 133 -10.17 -8.18 -4.65
CA SER A 133 -9.29 -9.18 -4.03
C SER A 133 -7.82 -8.90 -4.40
N LYS A 134 -6.90 -9.24 -3.50
CA LYS A 134 -5.46 -9.07 -3.72
C LYS A 134 -5.03 -9.69 -5.05
N ASP A 135 -5.54 -10.89 -5.37
CA ASP A 135 -5.23 -11.60 -6.61
C ASP A 135 -5.61 -10.80 -7.86
N ASN A 136 -6.79 -10.16 -7.86
CA ASN A 136 -7.23 -9.32 -8.99
C ASN A 136 -6.40 -8.04 -9.10
N VAL A 137 -6.04 -7.41 -7.99
CA VAL A 137 -5.13 -6.26 -7.97
C VAL A 137 -3.77 -6.67 -8.53
N THR A 138 -3.19 -7.74 -8.02
CA THR A 138 -1.89 -8.28 -8.44
C THR A 138 -1.90 -8.62 -9.93
N LYS A 139 -2.92 -9.34 -10.40
CA LYS A 139 -3.06 -9.69 -11.82
C LYS A 139 -3.13 -8.45 -12.71
N THR A 140 -4.00 -7.49 -12.37
CA THR A 140 -4.14 -6.25 -13.14
C THR A 140 -2.82 -5.48 -13.25
N LEU A 141 -2.09 -5.37 -12.13
CA LEU A 141 -0.84 -4.63 -12.10
C LEU A 141 0.30 -5.39 -12.80
N SER A 142 0.32 -6.72 -12.73
CA SER A 142 1.26 -7.54 -13.50
C SER A 142 1.01 -7.41 -15.00
N ASP A 143 -0.25 -7.49 -15.43
CA ASP A 143 -0.63 -7.29 -16.82
C ASP A 143 -0.24 -5.90 -17.34
N LEU A 144 -0.44 -4.86 -16.51
CA LEU A 144 0.00 -3.49 -16.83
C LEU A 144 1.52 -3.37 -16.94
N SER A 145 2.25 -4.00 -16.04
CA SER A 145 3.72 -3.99 -16.06
C SER A 145 4.28 -4.54 -17.38
N ILE A 146 3.64 -5.57 -17.92
CA ILE A 146 4.07 -6.24 -19.14
C ILE A 146 3.58 -5.46 -20.39
N ASN A 147 2.28 -5.15 -20.42
CA ASN A 147 1.63 -4.67 -21.64
C ASN A 147 1.61 -3.14 -21.75
N SER A 148 1.69 -2.41 -20.63
CA SER A 148 1.54 -0.97 -20.60
C SER A 148 2.32 -0.34 -19.42
N PRO A 149 3.65 -0.54 -19.32
CA PRO A 149 4.45 -0.08 -18.18
C PRO A 149 4.37 1.43 -17.97
N LYS A 150 4.22 2.22 -19.03
CA LYS A 150 4.05 3.68 -18.95
C LYS A 150 2.79 4.08 -18.20
N LEU A 151 1.67 3.35 -18.36
CA LEU A 151 0.44 3.64 -17.61
C LEU A 151 0.63 3.34 -16.12
N PHE A 152 1.37 2.29 -15.79
CA PHE A 152 1.66 1.98 -14.41
C PHE A 152 2.57 3.02 -13.76
N ILE A 153 3.61 3.46 -14.46
CA ILE A 153 4.50 4.53 -14.00
C ILE A 153 3.71 5.82 -13.79
N SER A 154 2.81 6.17 -14.73
CA SER A 154 1.94 7.33 -14.58
C SER A 154 1.02 7.24 -13.35
N ALA A 155 0.46 6.06 -13.08
CA ALA A 155 -0.32 5.85 -11.87
C ALA A 155 0.52 6.02 -10.59
N LEU A 156 1.79 5.59 -10.59
CA LEU A 156 2.71 5.83 -9.47
C LEU A 156 3.08 7.30 -9.32
N ASP A 157 3.23 8.05 -10.41
CA ASP A 157 3.42 9.52 -10.36
C ASP A 157 2.22 10.21 -9.71
N ASN A 158 1.01 9.78 -10.04
CA ASN A 158 -0.21 10.28 -9.41
C ASN A 158 -0.30 9.93 -7.92
N VAL A 159 0.18 8.73 -7.52
CA VAL A 159 0.30 8.37 -6.10
C VAL A 159 1.30 9.28 -5.39
N GLU A 160 2.43 9.59 -6.00
CA GLU A 160 3.41 10.52 -5.44
C GLU A 160 2.81 11.92 -5.27
N LEU A 161 2.11 12.42 -6.29
CA LEU A 161 1.37 13.68 -6.23
C LEU A 161 0.30 13.68 -5.12
N PHE A 162 -0.41 12.56 -4.94
CA PHE A 162 -1.37 12.41 -3.85
C PHE A 162 -0.68 12.52 -2.47
N ILE A 163 0.49 11.92 -2.30
CA ILE A 163 1.25 12.04 -1.05
C ILE A 163 1.69 13.48 -0.82
N GLU A 164 2.09 14.21 -1.86
CA GLU A 164 2.42 15.64 -1.78
C GLU A 164 1.21 16.49 -1.38
N LYS A 165 0.01 16.18 -1.90
CA LYS A 165 -1.24 16.81 -1.46
C LYS A 165 -1.49 16.60 0.04
N ILE A 166 -1.25 15.38 0.54
CA ILE A 166 -1.37 15.08 1.97
C ILE A 166 -0.37 15.91 2.77
N LEU A 167 0.91 15.91 2.38
CA LEU A 167 1.96 16.65 3.08
C LEU A 167 1.64 18.13 3.15
N LEU A 168 1.14 18.70 2.06
CA LEU A 168 0.70 20.09 2.02
C LEU A 168 -0.47 20.34 2.98
N LEU A 169 -1.45 19.43 3.03
CA LEU A 169 -2.63 19.54 3.89
C LEU A 169 -2.28 19.49 5.38
N ILE A 170 -1.30 18.67 5.76
CA ILE A 170 -0.88 18.47 7.15
C ILE A 170 0.31 19.35 7.57
N ASP A 171 0.80 20.27 6.73
CA ASP A 171 2.00 21.10 6.98
C ASP A 171 3.28 20.30 7.22
N ASN A 172 3.42 19.12 6.61
CA ASN A 172 4.50 18.17 6.86
C ASN A 172 4.57 17.69 8.33
N ASP A 173 3.52 17.87 9.10
CA ASP A 173 3.43 17.45 10.50
C ASP A 173 2.69 16.11 10.61
N THR A 174 3.43 15.05 10.99
CA THR A 174 2.90 13.71 11.15
C THR A 174 1.87 13.58 12.27
N ASP A 175 1.89 14.48 13.27
CA ASP A 175 0.88 14.48 14.34
C ASP A 175 -0.47 14.99 13.81
N ARG A 176 -0.46 15.92 12.86
CA ARG A 176 -1.67 16.35 12.15
C ARG A 176 -2.30 15.26 11.30
N MET A 177 -1.52 14.31 10.76
CA MET A 177 -2.06 13.15 10.07
C MET A 177 -2.91 12.27 10.99
N ARG A 178 -2.49 12.13 12.24
CA ARG A 178 -3.24 11.41 13.27
C ARG A 178 -4.56 12.11 13.59
N ASP A 179 -4.51 13.43 13.72
CA ASP A 179 -5.68 14.26 13.95
C ASP A 179 -6.65 14.20 12.77
N LEU A 180 -6.14 14.28 11.54
CA LEU A 180 -6.91 14.16 10.30
C LEU A 180 -7.71 12.86 10.25
N PHE A 181 -7.10 11.73 10.64
CA PHE A 181 -7.76 10.41 10.68
C PHE A 181 -8.55 10.15 11.97
N ASN A 182 -8.70 11.15 12.84
CA ASN A 182 -9.40 11.03 14.12
C ASN A 182 -8.89 9.86 14.99
N HIS A 183 -7.59 9.66 15.06
CA HIS A 183 -6.96 8.63 15.89
C HIS A 183 -6.56 9.17 17.25
N SER A 184 -7.20 8.67 18.31
CA SER A 184 -6.99 9.12 19.69
C SER A 184 -5.72 8.60 20.37
N ARG A 185 -5.06 7.58 19.83
CA ARG A 185 -3.91 6.94 20.48
C ARG A 185 -2.58 7.46 19.95
N LYS A 186 -1.78 8.10 20.83
CA LYS A 186 -0.37 8.43 20.54
C LYS A 186 0.40 7.15 20.18
N GLY A 187 1.23 7.22 19.13
CA GLY A 187 2.12 6.13 18.73
C GLY A 187 1.55 5.11 17.72
N THR A 188 0.26 5.15 17.40
CA THR A 188 -0.33 4.35 16.32
C THR A 188 -0.69 5.23 15.13
N LEU A 189 0.25 5.37 14.22
CA LEU A 189 -0.03 5.94 12.91
C LEU A 189 -0.85 4.90 12.12
N TYR A 190 -2.08 5.26 11.75
CA TYR A 190 -3.03 4.59 10.86
C TYR A 190 -3.03 3.06 10.85
N LYS A 191 -4.15 2.49 11.20
CA LYS A 191 -4.29 1.03 11.26
C LYS A 191 -4.83 0.42 9.96
N THR A 192 -5.39 1.21 9.06
CA THR A 192 -6.12 0.66 7.92
C THR A 192 -5.83 1.41 6.64
N ASP A 193 -5.49 0.68 5.60
CA ASP A 193 -5.26 1.20 4.26
C ASP A 193 -6.49 1.91 3.70
N GLN A 194 -7.69 1.52 4.13
CA GLN A 194 -8.96 2.14 3.71
C GLN A 194 -9.02 3.66 3.98
N ASN A 195 -8.31 4.17 5.01
CA ASN A 195 -8.29 5.60 5.28
C ASN A 195 -7.59 6.35 4.13
N TYR A 196 -6.55 5.75 3.55
CA TYR A 196 -5.87 6.30 2.38
C TYR A 196 -6.74 6.21 1.12
N TYR A 197 -7.55 5.14 0.98
CA TYR A 197 -8.47 5.01 -0.13
C TYR A 197 -9.55 6.09 -0.10
N PHE A 198 -10.13 6.36 1.06
CA PHE A 198 -11.08 7.46 1.22
C PHE A 198 -10.42 8.81 1.00
N LEU A 199 -9.25 9.03 1.58
CA LEU A 199 -8.51 10.27 1.41
C LEU A 199 -8.10 10.51 -0.04
N TRP A 200 -7.70 9.44 -0.75
CA TRP A 200 -7.41 9.48 -2.18
C TRP A 200 -8.64 9.94 -2.98
N ALA A 201 -9.80 9.35 -2.70
CA ALA A 201 -11.05 9.71 -3.34
C ALA A 201 -11.43 11.17 -3.13
N MET A 202 -11.22 11.68 -1.91
CA MET A 202 -11.53 13.07 -1.56
C MET A 202 -10.59 14.07 -2.22
N LEU A 203 -9.32 13.71 -2.43
CA LEU A 203 -8.28 14.60 -2.97
C LEU A 203 -8.01 14.38 -4.47
N PHE A 204 -8.66 13.40 -5.10
CA PHE A 204 -8.37 13.00 -6.50
C PHE A 204 -8.47 14.21 -7.46
N ASN A 205 -9.58 14.91 -7.45
CA ASN A 205 -9.86 16.05 -8.33
C ASN A 205 -9.40 17.41 -7.77
N ILE A 206 -8.73 17.46 -6.61
CA ILE A 206 -8.31 18.69 -5.98
C ILE A 206 -6.85 18.96 -6.33
N THR A 207 -6.55 20.14 -6.83
CA THR A 207 -5.20 20.56 -7.17
C THR A 207 -4.39 21.02 -5.94
N LEU A 208 -3.08 21.07 -6.05
CA LEU A 208 -2.22 21.60 -4.97
C LEU A 208 -2.55 23.07 -4.65
N GLU A 209 -2.89 23.89 -5.64
CA GLU A 209 -3.26 25.30 -5.42
C GLU A 209 -4.59 25.43 -4.65
N GLU A 210 -5.58 24.60 -5.00
CA GLU A 210 -6.86 24.58 -4.26
C GLU A 210 -6.66 24.14 -2.80
N ILE A 211 -5.73 23.18 -2.55
CA ILE A 211 -5.37 22.78 -1.19
C ILE A 211 -4.72 23.96 -0.45
N LYS A 212 -3.79 24.71 -1.06
CA LYS A 212 -3.15 25.87 -0.42
C LYS A 212 -4.18 26.92 -0.02
N ILE A 213 -5.12 27.23 -0.91
CA ILE A 213 -6.14 28.26 -0.69
C ILE A 213 -7.15 27.81 0.39
N ASN A 214 -7.58 26.54 0.36
CA ASN A 214 -8.69 26.05 1.18
C ASN A 214 -8.24 25.13 2.33
N LYS A 215 -6.96 25.14 2.68
CA LYS A 215 -6.32 24.17 3.57
C LYS A 215 -7.06 23.90 4.87
N ALA A 216 -7.38 24.94 5.62
CA ALA A 216 -8.05 24.82 6.91
C ALA A 216 -9.46 24.20 6.76
N CYS A 217 -10.22 24.66 5.76
CA CYS A 217 -11.56 24.12 5.48
C CYS A 217 -11.50 22.66 5.05
N LEU A 218 -10.57 22.30 4.16
CA LEU A 218 -10.35 20.93 3.70
C LEU A 218 -9.98 20.02 4.86
N PHE A 219 -9.04 20.44 5.69
CA PHE A 219 -8.60 19.66 6.85
C PHE A 219 -9.78 19.32 7.78
N GLU A 220 -10.57 20.33 8.16
CA GLU A 220 -11.72 20.15 9.04
C GLU A 220 -12.84 19.29 8.39
N ASN A 221 -13.09 19.44 7.10
CA ASN A 221 -14.06 18.63 6.39
C ASN A 221 -13.64 17.17 6.32
N ILE A 222 -12.36 16.88 6.01
CA ILE A 222 -11.82 15.54 5.98
C ILE A 222 -11.84 14.92 7.38
N LYS A 223 -11.46 15.66 8.41
CA LYS A 223 -11.53 15.20 9.80
C LYS A 223 -12.95 14.81 10.20
N LYS A 224 -13.95 15.65 9.91
CA LYS A 224 -15.37 15.34 10.15
C LYS A 224 -15.81 14.10 9.39
N PHE A 225 -15.38 13.94 8.15
CA PHE A 225 -15.65 12.73 7.36
C PHE A 225 -15.14 11.48 8.07
N PHE A 226 -13.88 11.47 8.55
CA PHE A 226 -13.33 10.32 9.27
C PHE A 226 -14.03 10.05 10.62
N GLN A 227 -14.52 11.09 11.31
CA GLN A 227 -15.35 10.91 12.50
C GLN A 227 -16.64 10.14 12.16
N ILE A 228 -17.32 10.54 11.08
CA ILE A 228 -18.52 9.84 10.60
C ILE A 228 -18.19 8.44 10.12
N ALA A 229 -17.11 8.24 9.36
CA ALA A 229 -16.72 6.91 8.87
C ALA A 229 -16.48 5.91 9.99
N GLN A 230 -15.97 6.37 11.15
CA GLN A 230 -15.69 5.52 12.31
C GLN A 230 -16.90 5.22 13.17
N LYS A 231 -17.89 6.11 13.19
CA LYS A 231 -19.14 5.95 13.92
C LYS A 231 -20.30 6.53 13.10
N VAL A 232 -20.79 5.70 12.21
CA VAL A 232 -21.83 6.09 11.24
C VAL A 232 -23.17 6.24 11.94
N PRO A 233 -23.85 7.39 11.85
CA PRO A 233 -25.22 7.55 12.32
C PRO A 233 -26.16 6.53 11.66
N ASN A 234 -27.20 6.10 12.38
CA ASN A 234 -28.16 5.11 11.87
C ASN A 234 -28.81 5.54 10.55
N GLU A 235 -29.05 6.83 10.38
CA GLU A 235 -29.68 7.44 9.22
C GLU A 235 -28.74 7.62 8.01
N CYS A 236 -27.44 7.39 8.19
CA CYS A 236 -26.47 7.53 7.11
C CYS A 236 -26.39 6.24 6.31
N THR A 237 -26.93 6.29 5.10
CA THR A 237 -26.80 5.23 4.10
C THR A 237 -25.45 5.26 3.43
N VAL A 238 -25.07 4.16 2.74
CA VAL A 238 -23.86 4.09 1.92
C VAL A 238 -23.87 5.20 0.85
N GLU A 239 -25.00 5.43 0.21
CA GLU A 239 -25.15 6.47 -0.81
C GLU A 239 -24.90 7.88 -0.26
N LYS A 240 -25.49 8.21 0.89
CA LYS A 240 -25.20 9.48 1.58
C LYS A 240 -23.74 9.64 1.92
N PHE A 241 -23.09 8.55 2.36
CA PHE A 241 -21.67 8.57 2.69
C PHE A 241 -20.79 8.79 1.45
N ILE A 242 -21.14 8.14 0.32
CA ILE A 242 -20.45 8.34 -0.96
C ILE A 242 -20.53 9.81 -1.41
N ASN A 243 -21.70 10.44 -1.26
CA ASN A 243 -21.87 11.86 -1.59
C ASN A 243 -20.99 12.78 -0.74
N MET A 244 -20.59 12.34 0.46
CA MET A 244 -19.66 13.08 1.32
C MET A 244 -18.20 12.98 0.85
N LEU A 245 -17.83 11.98 0.02
CA LEU A 245 -16.49 11.89 -0.58
C LEU A 245 -16.25 13.03 -1.58
N SER A 246 -17.31 13.57 -2.19
CA SER A 246 -17.22 14.72 -3.07
C SER A 246 -17.11 16.00 -2.24
N ILE A 247 -15.90 16.42 -1.90
CA ILE A 247 -15.69 17.68 -1.18
C ILE A 247 -16.00 18.84 -2.13
N LYS A 248 -17.04 19.60 -1.80
CA LYS A 248 -17.29 20.87 -2.49
C LYS A 248 -16.37 21.93 -1.86
N LEU A 249 -15.39 22.39 -2.62
CA LEU A 249 -14.67 23.63 -2.32
C LEU A 249 -15.67 24.79 -2.45
N LYS A 250 -15.81 25.57 -1.42
CA LYS A 250 -16.60 26.81 -1.45
C LYS A 250 -15.72 27.96 -1.88
#